data_dc7b0d7eb5a48adb20be05d63da76986
#
_entry.id   dc7b0d7eb5a48adb20be05d63da76986
#
_cell.length_a   1.000
_cell.length_b   1.000
_cell.length_c   1.000
_cell.angle_alpha   90.00
_cell.angle_beta   90.00
_cell.angle_gamma   90.00
#
_symmetry.space_group_name_H-M   'P 1'
#
loop_
_entity.id
_entity.type
_entity.pdbx_description
1 polymer ?
#
loop_
_entity_poly.entity_id
_entity_poly.type
_entity_poly.pdbx_seq_one_letter_code
_entity_poly.pdbx_strand_id
1 'polypeptide(L)'
;MVGTISRRDEARTASLLAMSALRISTYVAAAIAAGRPVVALESSVLAQGLPIPANREAAHLMNTAVERAGAVPAITAVVRGQVSLGLDGEDLERFLGREGVRKVSSRDLGVATAQGADGATTVAASLAIAGAAGISVFATGGIGGVHRGAPFDESADLGELARTPMVVVCAGAKSILDIPATLERLETHGVAVVGYRTAEMPGFFTRSVGLRLSARADSPEEIARIHLASRALGRTQATLVVQPPPADLALPAELVDGAVVTALEQARRSGISGAAVTPFLLAAVERATEGRSLRTNLGLLEANAQLAGEVAGEVGKLGR
;
A
#
# COMPACT_ATOMS: atom_id res chain seq x y z
N MET A 1 -30.26 -22.89 -29.62
CA MET A 1 -29.71 -23.28 -28.29
C MET A 1 -28.47 -22.45 -28.05
N VAL A 2 -28.58 -21.39 -27.23
CA VAL A 2 -27.43 -20.61 -26.77
C VAL A 2 -26.93 -21.28 -25.48
N GLY A 3 -25.78 -21.92 -25.54
CA GLY A 3 -25.20 -22.61 -24.39
C GLY A 3 -24.87 -21.62 -23.30
N THR A 4 -25.39 -21.82 -22.10
CA THR A 4 -25.09 -21.05 -20.90
C THR A 4 -23.65 -21.33 -20.52
N ILE A 5 -22.75 -20.35 -20.69
CA ILE A 5 -21.36 -20.42 -20.20
C ILE A 5 -21.42 -20.48 -18.66
N SER A 6 -20.74 -21.45 -18.06
CA SER A 6 -20.75 -21.63 -16.64
C SER A 6 -20.00 -20.45 -15.96
N ARG A 7 -20.46 -20.02 -14.77
CA ARG A 7 -19.75 -18.97 -13.97
C ARG A 7 -18.27 -19.29 -13.72
N ARG A 8 -17.90 -20.59 -13.70
CA ARG A 8 -16.51 -21.05 -13.59
C ARG A 8 -15.72 -20.78 -14.86
N ASP A 9 -16.35 -20.92 -16.04
CA ASP A 9 -15.70 -20.69 -17.34
C ASP A 9 -15.55 -19.18 -17.59
N GLU A 10 -16.52 -18.37 -17.18
CA GLU A 10 -16.42 -16.91 -17.21
C GLU A 10 -15.29 -16.39 -16.30
N ALA A 11 -15.21 -16.90 -15.05
CA ALA A 11 -14.13 -16.53 -14.12
C ALA A 11 -12.75 -16.98 -14.64
N ARG A 12 -12.65 -18.15 -15.26
CA ARG A 12 -11.42 -18.66 -15.85
C ARG A 12 -11.00 -17.84 -17.10
N THR A 13 -11.94 -17.46 -17.94
CA THR A 13 -11.69 -16.63 -19.13
C THR A 13 -11.28 -15.22 -18.72
N ALA A 14 -11.95 -14.61 -17.73
CA ALA A 14 -11.60 -13.32 -17.19
C ALA A 14 -10.19 -13.33 -16.54
N SER A 15 -9.82 -14.39 -15.84
CA SER A 15 -8.49 -14.60 -15.27
C SER A 15 -7.42 -14.71 -16.35
N LEU A 16 -7.67 -15.44 -17.43
CA LEU A 16 -6.73 -15.59 -18.56
C LEU A 16 -6.54 -14.26 -19.33
N LEU A 17 -7.61 -13.50 -19.53
CA LEU A 17 -7.55 -12.17 -20.16
C LEU A 17 -6.80 -11.18 -19.30
N ALA A 18 -7.01 -11.20 -17.97
CA ALA A 18 -6.28 -10.37 -17.02
C ALA A 18 -4.79 -10.69 -17.02
N MET A 19 -4.41 -11.97 -17.06
CA MET A 19 -3.01 -12.39 -17.15
C MET A 19 -2.33 -11.97 -18.47
N SER A 20 -3.06 -11.92 -19.59
CA SER A 20 -2.52 -11.45 -20.87
C SER A 20 -2.27 -9.93 -20.91
N ALA A 21 -2.98 -9.17 -20.05
CA ALA A 21 -2.83 -7.72 -19.91
C ALA A 21 -1.74 -7.30 -18.91
N LEU A 22 -1.25 -8.23 -18.07
CA LEU A 22 -0.30 -7.99 -17.01
C LEU A 22 1.11 -8.46 -17.42
N ARG A 23 2.07 -7.53 -17.45
CA ARG A 23 3.49 -7.84 -17.60
C ARG A 23 4.09 -8.17 -16.22
N ILE A 24 4.55 -9.39 -16.05
CA ILE A 24 5.32 -9.78 -14.86
C ILE A 24 6.79 -9.81 -15.26
N SER A 25 7.65 -9.13 -14.50
CA SER A 25 9.09 -9.13 -14.78
C SER A 25 9.68 -10.54 -14.65
N THR A 26 10.77 -10.80 -15.34
CA THR A 26 11.39 -12.14 -15.42
C THR A 26 11.73 -12.68 -14.03
N TYR A 27 12.28 -11.84 -13.15
CA TYR A 27 12.68 -12.26 -11.80
C TYR A 27 11.49 -12.57 -10.91
N VAL A 28 10.38 -11.80 -11.02
CA VAL A 28 9.13 -12.07 -10.27
C VAL A 28 8.47 -13.33 -10.80
N ALA A 29 8.38 -13.50 -12.12
CA ALA A 29 7.82 -14.71 -12.72
C ALA A 29 8.59 -15.97 -12.32
N ALA A 30 9.92 -15.91 -12.28
CA ALA A 30 10.76 -17.01 -11.81
C ALA A 30 10.52 -17.31 -10.32
N ALA A 31 10.32 -16.27 -9.49
CA ALA A 31 10.01 -16.45 -8.06
C ALA A 31 8.65 -17.14 -7.87
N ILE A 32 7.62 -16.69 -8.58
CA ILE A 32 6.28 -17.30 -8.53
C ILE A 32 6.33 -18.77 -8.98
N ALA A 33 7.00 -19.05 -10.10
CA ALA A 33 7.13 -20.42 -10.63
C ALA A 33 7.89 -21.36 -9.66
N ALA A 34 8.84 -20.81 -8.90
CA ALA A 34 9.59 -21.55 -7.89
C ALA A 34 8.87 -21.65 -6.53
N GLY A 35 7.65 -21.11 -6.39
CA GLY A 35 6.91 -21.07 -5.12
C GLY A 35 7.57 -20.21 -4.05
N ARG A 36 8.43 -19.25 -4.43
CA ARG A 36 9.05 -18.31 -3.52
C ARG A 36 8.07 -17.22 -3.11
N PRO A 37 8.11 -16.75 -1.85
CA PRO A 37 7.26 -15.65 -1.40
C PRO A 37 7.57 -14.36 -2.18
N VAL A 38 6.51 -13.64 -2.57
CA VAL A 38 6.60 -12.34 -3.28
C VAL A 38 5.83 -11.31 -2.48
N VAL A 39 6.39 -10.12 -2.33
CA VAL A 39 5.75 -8.96 -1.72
C VAL A 39 5.56 -7.87 -2.77
N ALA A 40 4.31 -7.47 -2.99
CA ALA A 40 4.02 -6.33 -3.84
C ALA A 40 4.30 -5.00 -3.11
N LEU A 41 4.80 -4.00 -3.85
CA LEU A 41 5.11 -2.66 -3.37
C LEU A 41 4.50 -1.62 -4.31
N GLU A 42 4.06 -0.47 -3.77
CA GLU A 42 3.56 0.62 -4.60
C GLU A 42 4.70 1.46 -5.20
N SER A 43 4.44 2.10 -6.36
CA SER A 43 5.36 3.06 -6.97
C SER A 43 5.01 4.52 -6.71
N SER A 44 3.80 4.84 -6.25
CA SER A 44 3.42 6.24 -6.01
C SER A 44 4.20 6.89 -4.86
N VAL A 45 4.60 6.12 -3.85
CA VAL A 45 5.48 6.62 -2.78
C VAL A 45 6.83 7.07 -3.34
N LEU A 46 7.34 6.37 -4.34
CA LEU A 46 8.62 6.66 -4.98
C LEU A 46 8.51 7.85 -5.95
N ALA A 47 7.46 7.88 -6.77
CA ALA A 47 7.33 8.91 -7.80
C ALA A 47 6.74 10.23 -7.26
N GLN A 48 5.81 10.21 -6.27
CA GLN A 48 5.13 11.41 -5.79
C GLN A 48 5.17 11.61 -4.27
N GLY A 49 5.45 10.53 -3.49
CA GLY A 49 5.32 10.57 -2.03
C GLY A 49 6.54 11.10 -1.27
N LEU A 50 7.74 10.99 -1.84
CA LEU A 50 9.00 11.34 -1.18
C LEU A 50 9.81 12.32 -2.04
N PRO A 51 10.60 13.23 -1.47
CA PRO A 51 11.50 14.09 -2.24
C PRO A 51 12.66 13.28 -2.88
N ILE A 52 13.25 13.82 -3.98
CA ILE A 52 14.52 13.33 -4.51
C ILE A 52 15.65 13.93 -3.65
N PRO A 53 16.66 13.16 -3.19
CA PRO A 53 16.95 11.75 -3.54
C PRO A 53 16.36 10.69 -2.60
N ALA A 54 15.59 11.05 -1.58
CA ALA A 54 15.07 10.12 -0.57
C ALA A 54 14.15 9.03 -1.15
N ASN A 55 13.53 9.28 -2.30
CA ASN A 55 12.75 8.27 -3.01
C ASN A 55 13.62 7.10 -3.50
N ARG A 56 14.89 7.34 -3.90
CA ARG A 56 15.84 6.29 -4.29
C ARG A 56 16.26 5.47 -3.08
N GLU A 57 16.52 6.15 -1.96
CA GLU A 57 16.82 5.51 -0.68
C GLU A 57 15.65 4.61 -0.24
N ALA A 58 14.41 5.10 -0.32
CA ALA A 58 13.22 4.32 0.00
C ALA A 58 13.07 3.07 -0.87
N ALA A 59 13.29 3.18 -2.20
CA ALA A 59 13.25 2.03 -3.10
C ALA A 59 14.29 0.97 -2.70
N HIS A 60 15.51 1.41 -2.39
CA HIS A 60 16.59 0.52 -1.95
C HIS A 60 16.25 -0.15 -0.61
N LEU A 61 15.82 0.63 0.40
CA LEU A 61 15.49 0.13 1.73
C LEU A 61 14.34 -0.90 1.68
N MET A 62 13.25 -0.61 0.97
CA MET A 62 12.11 -1.52 0.84
C MET A 62 12.51 -2.82 0.14
N ASN A 63 13.21 -2.75 -1.00
CA ASN A 63 13.63 -3.94 -1.73
C ASN A 63 14.56 -4.81 -0.86
N THR A 64 15.59 -4.22 -0.26
CA THR A 64 16.54 -4.91 0.60
C THR A 64 15.86 -5.54 1.82
N ALA A 65 14.89 -4.85 2.43
CA ALA A 65 14.16 -5.38 3.58
C ALA A 65 13.32 -6.62 3.21
N VAL A 66 12.64 -6.60 2.07
CA VAL A 66 11.90 -7.77 1.55
C VAL A 66 12.86 -8.93 1.26
N GLU A 67 13.98 -8.67 0.60
CA GLU A 67 14.99 -9.68 0.27
C GLU A 67 15.62 -10.29 1.52
N ARG A 68 15.96 -9.46 2.50
CA ARG A 68 16.50 -9.91 3.81
C ARG A 68 15.51 -10.82 4.56
N ALA A 69 14.21 -10.61 4.38
CA ALA A 69 13.15 -11.48 4.91
C ALA A 69 12.96 -12.78 4.09
N GLY A 70 13.73 -13.01 3.03
CA GLY A 70 13.66 -14.20 2.18
C GLY A 70 12.58 -14.16 1.10
N ALA A 71 11.92 -13.03 0.90
CA ALA A 71 10.92 -12.81 -0.13
C ALA A 71 11.48 -12.05 -1.35
N VAL A 72 10.69 -11.93 -2.42
CA VAL A 72 11.04 -11.21 -3.63
C VAL A 72 10.20 -9.93 -3.72
N PRO A 73 10.81 -8.74 -3.78
CA PRO A 73 10.07 -7.49 -3.95
C PRO A 73 9.53 -7.35 -5.37
N ALA A 74 8.29 -6.84 -5.50
CA ALA A 74 7.64 -6.65 -6.78
C ALA A 74 6.94 -5.29 -6.83
N ILE A 75 7.64 -4.24 -7.26
CA ILE A 75 7.07 -2.90 -7.41
C ILE A 75 6.05 -2.91 -8.56
N THR A 76 4.83 -2.41 -8.30
CA THR A 76 3.77 -2.31 -9.29
C THR A 76 3.80 -0.98 -10.03
N ALA A 77 3.46 -0.95 -11.32
CA ALA A 77 3.40 0.25 -12.13
C ALA A 77 2.53 0.05 -13.39
N VAL A 78 2.23 1.13 -14.10
CA VAL A 78 1.86 1.09 -15.53
C VAL A 78 3.04 1.67 -16.30
N VAL A 79 3.67 0.89 -17.17
CA VAL A 79 4.85 1.27 -17.94
C VAL A 79 4.49 1.38 -19.42
N ARG A 80 4.47 2.59 -19.98
CA ARG A 80 4.07 2.84 -21.37
C ARG A 80 2.73 2.16 -21.75
N GLY A 81 1.75 2.28 -20.83
CA GLY A 81 0.44 1.65 -20.97
C GLY A 81 0.37 0.18 -20.59
N GLN A 82 1.49 -0.47 -20.29
CA GLN A 82 1.52 -1.87 -19.87
C GLN A 82 1.44 -1.96 -18.34
N VAL A 83 0.36 -2.55 -17.81
CA VAL A 83 0.26 -2.88 -16.38
C VAL A 83 1.36 -3.86 -16.01
N SER A 84 2.15 -3.55 -14.98
CA SER A 84 3.40 -4.26 -14.69
C SER A 84 3.53 -4.61 -13.20
N LEU A 85 4.08 -5.81 -12.94
CA LEU A 85 4.48 -6.30 -11.63
C LEU A 85 5.97 -6.63 -11.66
N GLY A 86 6.76 -5.90 -10.87
CA GLY A 86 8.22 -5.98 -10.88
C GLY A 86 8.83 -4.89 -11.77
N LEU A 87 8.87 -3.66 -11.25
CA LEU A 87 9.54 -2.53 -11.89
C LEU A 87 11.03 -2.59 -11.54
N ASP A 88 11.90 -2.59 -12.55
CA ASP A 88 13.36 -2.70 -12.38
C ASP A 88 14.13 -1.89 -13.43
N GLY A 89 15.46 -1.86 -13.27
CA GLY A 89 16.41 -1.29 -14.23
C GLY A 89 16.05 0.15 -14.67
N GLU A 90 16.06 0.38 -15.97
CA GLU A 90 15.79 1.69 -16.57
C GLU A 90 14.36 2.19 -16.29
N ASP A 91 13.39 1.29 -16.22
CA ASP A 91 12.01 1.65 -15.92
C ASP A 91 11.90 2.17 -14.48
N LEU A 92 12.55 1.54 -13.49
CA LEU A 92 12.59 2.04 -12.11
C LEU A 92 13.27 3.42 -12.03
N GLU A 93 14.43 3.58 -12.69
CA GLU A 93 15.15 4.86 -12.71
C GLU A 93 14.30 6.00 -13.28
N ARG A 94 13.54 5.74 -14.33
CA ARG A 94 12.62 6.70 -14.95
C ARG A 94 11.49 7.11 -14.00
N PHE A 95 10.94 6.16 -13.24
CA PHE A 95 9.92 6.44 -12.22
C PHE A 95 10.49 7.22 -11.03
N LEU A 96 11.70 6.94 -10.62
CA LEU A 96 12.43 7.71 -9.60
C LEU A 96 12.76 9.14 -10.07
N GLY A 97 13.00 9.32 -11.38
CA GLY A 97 13.18 10.64 -12.02
C GLY A 97 11.90 11.44 -12.19
N ARG A 98 10.72 10.80 -12.14
CA ARG A 98 9.36 11.40 -12.19
C ARG A 98 8.92 12.01 -13.53
N GLU A 99 9.73 12.01 -14.56
CA GLU A 99 9.40 12.65 -15.83
C GLU A 99 8.24 11.93 -16.53
N GLY A 100 7.12 12.65 -16.72
CA GLY A 100 5.92 12.14 -17.39
C GLY A 100 5.16 11.07 -16.62
N VAL A 101 5.55 10.75 -15.37
CA VAL A 101 4.91 9.71 -14.56
C VAL A 101 3.68 10.26 -13.84
N ARG A 102 2.50 9.75 -14.19
CA ARG A 102 1.22 10.11 -13.58
C ARG A 102 0.98 9.32 -12.29
N LYS A 103 0.20 9.86 -11.36
CA LYS A 103 -0.36 9.09 -10.25
C LYS A 103 -1.58 8.32 -10.76
N VAL A 104 -1.61 6.98 -10.57
CA VAL A 104 -2.65 6.09 -11.08
C VAL A 104 -3.27 5.32 -9.91
N SER A 105 -4.59 5.46 -9.74
CA SER A 105 -5.40 4.66 -8.84
C SER A 105 -6.04 3.48 -9.59
N SER A 106 -6.71 2.56 -8.91
CA SER A 106 -7.33 1.38 -9.52
C SER A 106 -8.31 1.74 -10.65
N ARG A 107 -9.10 2.80 -10.49
CA ARG A 107 -10.01 3.33 -11.52
C ARG A 107 -9.30 3.82 -12.77
N ASP A 108 -8.04 4.22 -12.65
CA ASP A 108 -7.29 4.87 -13.72
C ASP A 108 -6.45 3.87 -14.54
N LEU A 109 -6.37 2.59 -14.12
CA LEU A 109 -5.55 1.56 -14.78
C LEU A 109 -5.90 1.41 -16.25
N GLY A 110 -7.20 1.25 -16.57
CA GLY A 110 -7.66 1.11 -17.96
C GLY A 110 -7.38 2.38 -18.77
N VAL A 111 -7.53 3.56 -18.19
CA VAL A 111 -7.24 4.85 -18.86
C VAL A 111 -5.74 4.97 -19.14
N ALA A 112 -4.89 4.70 -18.16
CA ALA A 112 -3.44 4.76 -18.33
C ALA A 112 -2.95 3.76 -19.39
N THR A 113 -3.52 2.55 -19.41
CA THR A 113 -3.23 1.55 -20.42
C THR A 113 -3.63 2.02 -21.83
N ALA A 114 -4.85 2.48 -22.00
CA ALA A 114 -5.36 2.93 -23.31
C ALA A 114 -4.60 4.14 -23.88
N GLN A 115 -4.06 4.98 -23.01
CA GLN A 115 -3.30 6.18 -23.37
C GLN A 115 -1.79 5.93 -23.51
N GLY A 116 -1.30 4.72 -23.32
CA GLY A 116 0.13 4.42 -23.39
C GLY A 116 0.95 5.16 -22.31
N ALA A 117 0.33 5.51 -21.17
CA ALA A 117 0.94 6.36 -20.17
C ALA A 117 1.87 5.61 -19.22
N ASP A 118 2.81 6.35 -18.61
CA ASP A 118 3.53 5.91 -17.41
C ASP A 118 2.72 6.29 -16.18
N GLY A 119 2.46 5.31 -15.30
CA GLY A 119 1.64 5.46 -14.12
C GLY A 119 2.26 4.87 -12.87
N ALA A 120 2.55 5.71 -11.89
CA ALA A 120 2.91 5.28 -10.55
C ALA A 120 1.64 4.91 -9.77
N THR A 121 1.59 3.67 -9.29
CA THR A 121 0.42 3.06 -8.69
C THR A 121 0.25 3.43 -7.23
N THR A 122 -0.96 3.84 -6.84
CA THR A 122 -1.36 4.00 -5.44
C THR A 122 -1.55 2.62 -4.78
N VAL A 123 -1.81 2.60 -3.48
CA VAL A 123 -2.19 1.37 -2.77
C VAL A 123 -3.33 0.64 -3.50
N ALA A 124 -4.41 1.34 -3.84
CA ALA A 124 -5.54 0.74 -4.56
C ALA A 124 -5.13 0.10 -5.90
N ALA A 125 -4.35 0.81 -6.73
CA ALA A 125 -3.90 0.26 -8.00
C ALA A 125 -2.94 -0.93 -7.79
N SER A 126 -2.06 -0.84 -6.80
CA SER A 126 -1.12 -1.91 -6.46
C SER A 126 -1.82 -3.17 -5.99
N LEU A 127 -2.83 -3.04 -5.14
CA LEU A 127 -3.66 -4.17 -4.69
C LEU A 127 -4.37 -4.84 -5.87
N ALA A 128 -4.97 -4.05 -6.78
CA ALA A 128 -5.64 -4.58 -7.96
C ALA A 128 -4.67 -5.36 -8.86
N ILE A 129 -3.47 -4.83 -9.11
CA ILE A 129 -2.43 -5.49 -9.92
C ILE A 129 -1.91 -6.76 -9.25
N ALA A 130 -1.52 -6.65 -7.97
CA ALA A 130 -0.98 -7.76 -7.21
C ALA A 130 -2.00 -8.89 -7.03
N GLY A 131 -3.26 -8.53 -6.75
CA GLY A 131 -4.36 -9.49 -6.65
C GLY A 131 -4.61 -10.24 -7.95
N ALA A 132 -4.57 -9.55 -9.12
CA ALA A 132 -4.69 -10.17 -10.42
C ALA A 132 -3.53 -11.14 -10.73
N ALA A 133 -2.34 -10.92 -10.15
CA ALA A 133 -1.18 -11.80 -10.24
C ALA A 133 -1.19 -12.94 -9.19
N GLY A 134 -2.18 -13.00 -8.31
CA GLY A 134 -2.23 -14.00 -7.24
C GLY A 134 -1.24 -13.75 -6.09
N ILE A 135 -0.71 -12.54 -5.95
CA ILE A 135 0.16 -12.16 -4.83
C ILE A 135 -0.69 -11.96 -3.58
N SER A 136 -0.25 -12.50 -2.45
CA SER A 136 -1.01 -12.50 -1.20
C SER A 136 -0.57 -11.45 -0.18
N VAL A 137 0.56 -10.76 -0.41
CA VAL A 137 1.12 -9.80 0.57
C VAL A 137 1.59 -8.53 -0.15
N PHE A 138 1.25 -7.41 0.44
CA PHE A 138 1.61 -6.07 -0.03
C PHE A 138 2.13 -5.22 1.14
N ALA A 139 3.13 -4.38 0.89
CA ALA A 139 3.64 -3.42 1.85
C ALA A 139 3.60 -1.99 1.32
N THR A 140 3.28 -1.06 2.23
CA THR A 140 3.28 0.39 1.97
C THR A 140 3.69 1.15 3.24
N GLY A 141 3.97 2.43 3.13
CA GLY A 141 4.15 3.30 4.29
C GLY A 141 2.84 3.48 5.07
N GLY A 142 1.76 3.83 4.37
CA GLY A 142 0.43 4.02 4.96
C GLY A 142 -0.64 4.16 3.91
N ILE A 143 -1.84 3.71 4.26
CA ILE A 143 -3.01 3.77 3.39
C ILE A 143 -3.60 5.19 3.32
N GLY A 144 -4.35 5.43 2.25
CA GLY A 144 -5.33 6.51 2.23
C GLY A 144 -6.55 6.16 3.08
N GLY A 145 -7.37 7.15 3.37
CA GLY A 145 -8.55 7.01 4.21
C GLY A 145 -9.52 8.17 4.00
N VAL A 146 -10.22 8.56 5.03
CA VAL A 146 -11.17 9.68 5.05
C VAL A 146 -10.41 10.99 5.22
N HIS A 147 -10.68 12.01 4.40
CA HIS A 147 -10.08 13.32 4.51
C HIS A 147 -10.74 14.17 5.59
N ARG A 148 -9.93 14.92 6.35
CA ARG A 148 -10.44 15.79 7.43
C ARG A 148 -11.31 16.91 6.89
N GLY A 149 -12.55 17.02 7.40
CA GLY A 149 -13.47 18.12 7.10
C GLY A 149 -14.04 18.15 5.68
N ALA A 150 -13.95 17.06 4.94
CA ALA A 150 -14.53 16.91 3.61
C ALA A 150 -15.42 15.67 3.57
N PRO A 151 -16.75 15.81 3.75
CA PRO A 151 -17.68 14.70 3.65
C PRO A 151 -17.56 14.00 2.30
N PHE A 152 -17.54 12.67 2.28
CA PHE A 152 -17.41 11.83 1.09
C PHE A 152 -16.09 11.93 0.31
N ASP A 153 -15.08 12.68 0.81
CA ASP A 153 -13.73 12.65 0.26
C ASP A 153 -12.95 11.51 0.90
N GLU A 154 -13.05 10.34 0.30
CA GLU A 154 -12.46 9.10 0.76
C GLU A 154 -11.49 8.54 -0.29
N SER A 155 -10.40 7.93 0.17
CA SER A 155 -9.46 7.25 -0.71
C SER A 155 -10.06 5.99 -1.34
N ALA A 156 -9.76 5.77 -2.62
CA ALA A 156 -10.07 4.51 -3.29
C ALA A 156 -9.41 3.28 -2.63
N ASP A 157 -8.41 3.50 -1.79
CA ASP A 157 -7.73 2.43 -1.05
C ASP A 157 -8.71 1.66 -0.16
N LEU A 158 -9.69 2.34 0.46
CA LEU A 158 -10.71 1.72 1.31
C LEU A 158 -11.58 0.73 0.53
N GLY A 159 -12.04 1.13 -0.66
CA GLY A 159 -12.82 0.27 -1.54
C GLY A 159 -12.02 -0.90 -2.10
N GLU A 160 -10.72 -0.74 -2.34
CA GLU A 160 -9.87 -1.83 -2.82
C GLU A 160 -9.53 -2.82 -1.71
N LEU A 161 -9.25 -2.35 -0.51
CA LEU A 161 -9.09 -3.20 0.70
C LEU A 161 -10.33 -4.07 0.97
N ALA A 162 -11.51 -3.56 0.66
CA ALA A 162 -12.78 -4.28 0.83
C ALA A 162 -12.97 -5.47 -0.12
N ARG A 163 -12.22 -5.55 -1.22
CA ARG A 163 -12.44 -6.55 -2.29
C ARG A 163 -11.19 -7.32 -2.71
N THR A 164 -10.03 -6.99 -2.17
CA THR A 164 -8.77 -7.66 -2.51
C THR A 164 -8.28 -8.48 -1.32
N PRO A 165 -8.36 -9.82 -1.39
CA PRO A 165 -8.00 -10.72 -0.29
C PRO A 165 -6.48 -10.86 -0.15
N MET A 166 -5.87 -9.93 0.55
CA MET A 166 -4.42 -9.80 0.69
C MET A 166 -4.05 -9.36 2.11
N VAL A 167 -2.89 -9.73 2.59
CA VAL A 167 -2.30 -9.09 3.77
C VAL A 167 -1.68 -7.77 3.32
N VAL A 168 -2.07 -6.68 3.97
CA VAL A 168 -1.55 -5.33 3.69
C VAL A 168 -0.84 -4.83 4.93
N VAL A 169 0.48 -4.66 4.85
CA VAL A 169 1.31 -4.17 5.96
C VAL A 169 1.60 -2.68 5.79
N CYS A 170 1.30 -1.88 6.81
CA CYS A 170 1.49 -0.43 6.79
C CYS A 170 1.65 0.17 8.20
N ALA A 171 1.94 1.46 8.30
CA ALA A 171 1.93 2.19 9.57
C ALA A 171 0.58 2.87 9.88
N GLY A 172 -0.53 2.29 9.37
CA GLY A 172 -1.88 2.83 9.50
C GLY A 172 -2.26 3.78 8.37
N ALA A 173 -3.28 4.62 8.61
CA ALA A 173 -3.65 5.71 7.70
C ALA A 173 -2.63 6.87 7.81
N LYS A 174 -2.39 7.57 6.68
CA LYS A 174 -1.49 8.74 6.68
C LYS A 174 -1.95 9.79 7.69
N SER A 175 -1.03 10.38 8.45
CA SER A 175 -1.31 11.31 9.57
C SER A 175 -2.18 12.51 9.23
N ILE A 176 -2.21 12.89 7.95
CA ILE A 176 -3.01 14.01 7.44
C ILE A 176 -4.52 13.70 7.33
N LEU A 177 -4.91 12.44 7.52
CA LEU A 177 -6.27 11.94 7.38
C LEU A 177 -7.03 11.95 8.72
N ASP A 178 -8.32 11.78 8.66
CA ASP A 178 -9.18 11.50 9.81
C ASP A 178 -9.07 10.02 10.16
N ILE A 179 -8.16 9.70 11.09
CA ILE A 179 -7.85 8.31 11.47
C ILE A 179 -9.05 7.63 12.15
N PRO A 180 -9.78 8.28 13.10
CA PRO A 180 -11.01 7.71 13.64
C PRO A 180 -12.02 7.34 12.56
N ALA A 181 -12.38 8.30 11.71
CA ALA A 181 -13.34 8.05 10.62
C ALA A 181 -12.85 6.99 9.63
N THR A 182 -11.53 6.91 9.37
CA THR A 182 -10.94 5.88 8.53
C THR A 182 -11.11 4.49 9.15
N LEU A 183 -10.92 4.35 10.47
CA LEU A 183 -11.10 3.07 11.17
C LEU A 183 -12.56 2.60 11.10
N GLU A 184 -13.53 3.49 11.31
CA GLU A 184 -14.95 3.20 11.16
C GLU A 184 -15.32 2.78 9.72
N ARG A 185 -14.72 3.41 8.72
CA ARG A 185 -14.93 3.02 7.31
C ARG A 185 -14.34 1.64 7.00
N LEU A 186 -13.18 1.30 7.54
CA LEU A 186 -12.58 -0.04 7.41
C LEU A 186 -13.49 -1.10 8.04
N GLU A 187 -14.07 -0.83 9.21
CA GLU A 187 -15.04 -1.71 9.87
C GLU A 187 -16.30 -1.89 9.00
N THR A 188 -16.88 -0.80 8.49
CA THR A 188 -18.05 -0.82 7.59
C THR A 188 -17.77 -1.70 6.35
N HIS A 189 -16.56 -1.66 5.83
CA HIS A 189 -16.13 -2.47 4.69
C HIS A 189 -15.76 -3.91 5.06
N GLY A 190 -15.78 -4.26 6.33
CA GLY A 190 -15.43 -5.60 6.83
C GLY A 190 -13.93 -5.92 6.72
N VAL A 191 -13.08 -4.90 6.67
CA VAL A 191 -11.62 -5.05 6.66
C VAL A 191 -11.12 -5.27 8.08
N ALA A 192 -10.51 -6.42 8.33
CA ALA A 192 -9.90 -6.69 9.63
C ALA A 192 -8.62 -5.87 9.83
N VAL A 193 -8.59 -5.04 10.89
CA VAL A 193 -7.40 -4.26 11.27
C VAL A 193 -6.70 -4.96 12.43
N VAL A 194 -5.47 -5.42 12.20
CA VAL A 194 -4.67 -6.19 13.14
C VAL A 194 -3.42 -5.40 13.52
N GLY A 195 -3.27 -5.08 14.81
CA GLY A 195 -2.07 -4.42 15.30
C GLY A 195 -0.91 -5.40 15.45
N TYR A 196 0.21 -5.16 14.77
CA TYR A 196 1.43 -5.95 14.98
C TYR A 196 2.19 -5.43 16.19
N ARG A 197 2.25 -6.27 17.26
CA ARG A 197 2.86 -5.94 18.57
C ARG A 197 2.33 -4.64 19.19
N THR A 198 1.11 -4.27 18.85
CA THR A 198 0.40 -3.12 19.40
C THR A 198 -1.08 -3.43 19.57
N ALA A 199 -1.71 -2.88 20.60
CA ALA A 199 -3.15 -2.91 20.80
C ALA A 199 -3.84 -1.60 20.39
N GLU A 200 -3.06 -0.64 19.86
CA GLU A 200 -3.54 0.68 19.48
C GLU A 200 -3.18 1.01 18.04
N MET A 201 -4.04 1.81 17.40
CA MET A 201 -3.83 2.27 16.03
C MET A 201 -2.65 3.22 15.95
N PRO A 202 -1.61 2.95 15.12
CA PRO A 202 -0.54 3.90 14.88
C PRO A 202 -1.01 5.07 14.01
N GLY A 203 -0.41 6.24 14.20
CA GLY A 203 -0.73 7.47 13.48
C GLY A 203 0.27 7.80 12.37
N PHE A 204 0.78 6.80 11.68
CA PHE A 204 1.78 6.91 10.61
C PHE A 204 3.16 7.37 11.16
N PHE A 205 3.32 8.64 11.53
CA PHE A 205 4.55 9.15 12.14
C PHE A 205 4.60 8.94 13.65
N THR A 206 3.48 8.62 14.29
CA THR A 206 3.35 8.42 15.73
C THR A 206 3.07 6.97 16.06
N ARG A 207 3.49 6.53 17.24
CA ARG A 207 3.32 5.13 17.66
C ARG A 207 1.88 4.77 17.99
N SER A 208 1.07 5.74 18.39
CA SER A 208 -0.33 5.56 18.73
C SER A 208 -1.10 6.86 18.54
N VAL A 209 -2.39 6.75 18.26
CA VAL A 209 -3.38 7.84 18.29
C VAL A 209 -4.44 7.61 19.37
N GLY A 210 -4.21 6.70 20.31
CA GLY A 210 -5.12 6.41 21.43
C GLY A 210 -6.35 5.59 21.07
N LEU A 211 -6.49 5.11 19.82
CA LEU A 211 -7.61 4.28 19.37
C LEU A 211 -7.26 2.80 19.55
N ARG A 212 -8.05 2.07 20.31
CA ARG A 212 -7.85 0.64 20.52
C ARG A 212 -8.26 -0.16 19.27
N LEU A 213 -7.46 -1.19 18.97
CA LEU A 213 -7.75 -2.18 17.93
C LEU A 213 -8.44 -3.40 18.54
N SER A 214 -9.31 -4.02 17.77
CA SER A 214 -10.02 -5.25 18.18
C SER A 214 -9.14 -6.52 18.09
N ALA A 215 -8.04 -6.47 17.31
CA ALA A 215 -7.16 -7.60 17.09
C ALA A 215 -5.68 -7.18 17.18
N ARG A 216 -4.86 -8.07 17.75
CA ARG A 216 -3.41 -7.96 17.84
C ARG A 216 -2.77 -9.29 17.43
N ALA A 217 -1.64 -9.21 16.78
CA ALA A 217 -0.76 -10.34 16.49
C ALA A 217 0.66 -10.01 16.95
N ASP A 218 1.37 -10.99 17.50
CA ASP A 218 2.73 -10.79 18.02
C ASP A 218 3.80 -11.47 17.15
N SER A 219 3.38 -12.24 16.13
CA SER A 219 4.29 -12.88 15.17
C SER A 219 3.76 -12.85 13.73
N PRO A 220 4.65 -12.96 12.71
CA PRO A 220 4.26 -13.12 11.32
C PRO A 220 3.38 -14.34 11.06
N GLU A 221 3.62 -15.43 11.80
CA GLU A 221 2.83 -16.66 11.73
C GLU A 221 1.37 -16.43 12.16
N GLU A 222 1.13 -15.68 13.25
CA GLU A 222 -0.24 -15.33 13.68
C GLU A 222 -0.96 -14.51 12.62
N ILE A 223 -0.29 -13.55 11.99
CA ILE A 223 -0.84 -12.77 10.87
C ILE A 223 -1.24 -13.69 9.72
N ALA A 224 -0.36 -14.61 9.33
CA ALA A 224 -0.62 -15.57 8.27
C ALA A 224 -1.83 -16.47 8.61
N ARG A 225 -1.93 -16.96 9.84
CA ARG A 225 -3.08 -17.77 10.32
C ARG A 225 -4.40 -16.98 10.27
N ILE A 226 -4.41 -15.71 10.71
CA ILE A 226 -5.59 -14.84 10.64
C ILE A 226 -6.03 -14.66 9.18
N HIS A 227 -5.10 -14.36 8.28
CA HIS A 227 -5.38 -14.22 6.87
C HIS A 227 -5.95 -15.49 6.25
N LEU A 228 -5.28 -16.63 6.44
CA LEU A 228 -5.71 -17.93 5.89
C LEU A 228 -7.06 -18.39 6.45
N ALA A 229 -7.34 -18.15 7.73
CA ALA A 229 -8.65 -18.44 8.32
C ALA A 229 -9.76 -17.58 7.66
N SER A 230 -9.49 -16.30 7.41
CA SER A 230 -10.41 -15.42 6.68
C SER A 230 -10.65 -15.93 5.25
N ARG A 231 -9.60 -16.35 4.55
CA ARG A 231 -9.68 -16.95 3.20
C ARG A 231 -10.50 -18.24 3.19
N ALA A 232 -10.31 -19.12 4.18
CA ALA A 232 -11.06 -20.37 4.30
C ALA A 232 -12.57 -20.14 4.47
N LEU A 233 -12.97 -19.02 5.06
CA LEU A 233 -14.35 -18.57 5.16
C LEU A 233 -14.88 -17.88 3.89
N GLY A 234 -14.10 -17.83 2.81
CA GLY A 234 -14.50 -17.17 1.55
C GLY A 234 -14.51 -15.64 1.62
N ARG A 235 -13.92 -15.04 2.65
CA ARG A 235 -13.86 -13.57 2.76
C ARG A 235 -12.94 -12.99 1.70
N THR A 236 -13.35 -11.87 1.10
CA THR A 236 -12.64 -11.20 0.00
C THR A 236 -11.94 -9.91 0.44
N GLN A 237 -12.10 -9.51 1.69
CA GLN A 237 -11.46 -8.33 2.25
C GLN A 237 -9.99 -8.59 2.57
N ALA A 238 -9.21 -7.51 2.56
CA ALA A 238 -7.84 -7.54 3.03
C ALA A 238 -7.76 -7.78 4.55
N THR A 239 -6.64 -8.33 5.00
CA THR A 239 -6.19 -8.27 6.39
C THR A 239 -5.23 -7.11 6.50
N LEU A 240 -5.66 -5.98 7.06
CA LEU A 240 -4.83 -4.79 7.23
C LEU A 240 -4.01 -4.92 8.50
N VAL A 241 -2.71 -5.09 8.36
CA VAL A 241 -1.76 -5.16 9.46
C VAL A 241 -1.12 -3.80 9.68
N VAL A 242 -1.30 -3.26 10.87
CA VAL A 242 -0.75 -1.96 11.23
C VAL A 242 0.40 -2.09 12.22
N GLN A 243 1.56 -1.53 11.86
CA GLN A 243 2.79 -1.57 12.64
C GLN A 243 3.22 -0.15 13.02
N PRO A 244 3.45 0.15 14.32
CA PRO A 244 3.98 1.44 14.72
C PRO A 244 5.34 1.71 14.07
N PRO A 245 5.68 2.98 13.74
CA PRO A 245 7.03 3.31 13.31
C PRO A 245 8.06 2.91 14.36
N PRO A 246 9.34 2.67 13.97
CA PRO A 246 10.43 2.39 14.92
C PRO A 246 10.46 3.41 16.05
N ALA A 247 10.72 2.95 17.28
CA ALA A 247 10.56 3.76 18.48
C ALA A 247 11.48 4.98 18.50
N ASP A 248 12.68 4.84 17.98
CA ASP A 248 13.73 5.86 17.88
C ASP A 248 13.46 6.89 16.77
N LEU A 249 12.59 6.57 15.81
CA LEU A 249 12.21 7.44 14.69
C LEU A 249 10.81 8.03 14.84
N ALA A 250 10.00 7.53 15.78
CA ALA A 250 8.65 8.01 16.01
C ALA A 250 8.62 9.46 16.47
N LEU A 251 7.62 10.21 16.00
CA LEU A 251 7.42 11.60 16.39
C LEU A 251 6.38 11.73 17.51
N PRO A 252 6.50 12.77 18.38
CA PRO A 252 5.45 13.12 19.34
C PRO A 252 4.13 13.45 18.63
N ALA A 253 3.00 13.00 19.20
CA ALA A 253 1.68 13.19 18.60
C ALA A 253 1.33 14.68 18.47
N GLU A 254 1.59 15.47 19.51
CA GLU A 254 1.30 16.90 19.54
C GLU A 254 2.04 17.67 18.43
N LEU A 255 3.28 17.27 18.12
CA LEU A 255 4.06 17.87 17.04
C LEU A 255 3.41 17.58 15.68
N VAL A 256 3.03 16.32 15.45
CA VAL A 256 2.43 15.91 14.16
C VAL A 256 1.07 16.55 13.99
N ASP A 257 0.21 16.53 15.00
CA ASP A 257 -1.13 17.11 14.95
C ASP A 257 -1.08 18.63 14.73
N GLY A 258 -0.20 19.36 15.44
CA GLY A 258 0.00 20.78 15.23
C GLY A 258 0.46 21.12 13.80
N ALA A 259 1.39 20.33 13.26
CA ALA A 259 1.86 20.50 11.88
C ALA A 259 0.74 20.22 10.86
N VAL A 260 -0.07 19.18 11.06
CA VAL A 260 -1.19 18.82 10.18
C VAL A 260 -2.27 19.89 10.20
N VAL A 261 -2.68 20.39 11.37
CA VAL A 261 -3.68 21.45 11.51
C VAL A 261 -3.24 22.71 10.77
N THR A 262 -2.00 23.14 10.98
CA THR A 262 -1.42 24.32 10.30
C THR A 262 -1.38 24.12 8.79
N ALA A 263 -0.98 22.94 8.31
CA ALA A 263 -0.92 22.62 6.89
C ALA A 263 -2.31 22.60 6.22
N LEU A 264 -3.33 22.08 6.91
CA LEU A 264 -4.72 22.08 6.42
C LEU A 264 -5.26 23.49 6.26
N GLU A 265 -4.98 24.39 7.22
CA GLU A 265 -5.37 25.80 7.10
C GLU A 265 -4.68 26.48 5.92
N GLN A 266 -3.38 26.23 5.73
CA GLN A 266 -2.63 26.75 4.58
C GLN A 266 -3.19 26.23 3.25
N ALA A 267 -3.50 24.94 3.14
CA ALA A 267 -4.10 24.34 1.95
C ALA A 267 -5.43 25.02 1.59
N ARG A 268 -6.31 25.23 2.59
CA ARG A 268 -7.60 25.91 2.40
C ARG A 268 -7.40 27.34 1.92
N ARG A 269 -6.51 28.11 2.53
CA ARG A 269 -6.21 29.51 2.14
C ARG A 269 -5.63 29.61 0.72
N SER A 270 -4.88 28.60 0.30
CA SER A 270 -4.25 28.53 -1.03
C SER A 270 -5.14 27.88 -2.10
N GLY A 271 -6.38 27.48 -1.77
CA GLY A 271 -7.30 26.84 -2.71
C GLY A 271 -6.85 25.46 -3.20
N ILE A 272 -5.95 24.78 -2.45
CA ILE A 272 -5.45 23.46 -2.82
C ILE A 272 -6.52 22.40 -2.55
N SER A 273 -6.86 21.61 -3.57
CA SER A 273 -7.92 20.60 -3.51
C SER A 273 -7.57 19.32 -4.29
N GLY A 274 -8.34 18.25 -4.09
CA GLY A 274 -8.21 17.00 -4.82
C GLY A 274 -6.84 16.33 -4.63
N ALA A 275 -6.28 15.78 -5.70
CA ALA A 275 -5.05 14.98 -5.67
C ALA A 275 -3.79 15.76 -5.18
N ALA A 276 -3.82 17.09 -5.21
CA ALA A 276 -2.72 17.94 -4.77
C ALA A 276 -2.64 18.10 -3.23
N VAL A 277 -3.73 17.81 -2.49
CA VAL A 277 -3.81 17.99 -1.03
C VAL A 277 -2.79 17.11 -0.31
N THR A 278 -2.76 15.83 -0.59
CA THR A 278 -1.86 14.89 0.11
C THR A 278 -0.38 15.25 -0.04
N PRO A 279 0.18 15.48 -1.24
CA PRO A 279 1.59 15.89 -1.37
C PRO A 279 1.89 17.21 -0.66
N PHE A 280 0.97 18.18 -0.74
CA PHE A 280 1.13 19.48 -0.08
C PHE A 280 1.22 19.33 1.44
N LEU A 281 0.29 18.57 2.05
CA LEU A 281 0.26 18.37 3.50
C LEU A 281 1.49 17.62 4.00
N LEU A 282 1.94 16.57 3.29
CA LEU A 282 3.14 15.83 3.66
C LEU A 282 4.39 16.72 3.61
N ALA A 283 4.55 17.54 2.58
CA ALA A 283 5.65 18.48 2.47
C ALA A 283 5.60 19.58 3.57
N ALA A 284 4.40 20.02 3.96
CA ALA A 284 4.24 20.96 5.05
C ALA A 284 4.61 20.34 6.40
N VAL A 285 4.22 19.11 6.67
CA VAL A 285 4.61 18.36 7.88
C VAL A 285 6.12 18.13 7.89
N GLU A 286 6.74 17.81 6.75
CA GLU A 286 8.21 17.66 6.66
C GLU A 286 8.94 18.95 7.08
N ARG A 287 8.51 20.10 6.54
CA ARG A 287 9.08 21.40 6.95
C ARG A 287 8.89 21.69 8.44
N ALA A 288 7.68 21.48 8.96
CA ALA A 288 7.33 21.73 10.35
C ALA A 288 8.09 20.80 11.33
N THR A 289 8.52 19.64 10.87
CA THR A 289 9.29 18.67 11.66
C THR A 289 10.79 18.70 11.39
N GLU A 290 11.28 19.69 10.63
CA GLU A 290 12.69 19.85 10.27
C GLU A 290 13.29 18.57 9.64
N GLY A 291 12.55 17.94 8.73
CA GLY A 291 12.94 16.71 8.05
C GLY A 291 12.86 15.42 8.89
N ARG A 292 12.43 15.51 10.16
CA ARG A 292 12.29 14.32 11.02
C ARG A 292 11.21 13.37 10.48
N SER A 293 10.09 13.91 9.97
CA SER A 293 9.04 13.06 9.36
C SER A 293 9.53 12.29 8.14
N LEU A 294 10.47 12.81 7.37
CA LEU A 294 11.10 12.09 6.27
C LEU A 294 11.88 10.88 6.78
N ARG A 295 12.70 11.04 7.81
CA ARG A 295 13.45 9.92 8.43
C ARG A 295 12.50 8.86 9.01
N THR A 296 11.43 9.30 9.69
CA THR A 296 10.38 8.38 10.16
C THR A 296 9.76 7.63 9.00
N ASN A 297 9.46 8.32 7.88
CA ASN A 297 8.85 7.70 6.69
C ASN A 297 9.76 6.63 6.07
N LEU A 298 11.05 6.89 5.93
CA LEU A 298 12.02 5.90 5.46
C LEU A 298 12.08 4.68 6.38
N GLY A 299 12.15 4.89 7.70
CA GLY A 299 12.21 3.79 8.67
C GLY A 299 10.93 2.96 8.73
N LEU A 300 9.74 3.58 8.63
CA LEU A 300 8.49 2.81 8.61
C LEU A 300 8.31 2.03 7.29
N LEU A 301 8.77 2.56 6.15
CA LEU A 301 8.76 1.86 4.87
C LEU A 301 9.63 0.60 4.92
N GLU A 302 10.84 0.72 5.46
CA GLU A 302 11.75 -0.42 5.65
C GLU A 302 11.15 -1.45 6.60
N ALA A 303 10.65 -1.04 7.77
CA ALA A 303 10.08 -1.95 8.76
C ALA A 303 8.83 -2.68 8.25
N ASN A 304 7.94 -1.99 7.52
CA ASN A 304 6.76 -2.60 6.92
C ASN A 304 7.13 -3.59 5.81
N ALA A 305 8.11 -3.27 4.99
CA ALA A 305 8.62 -4.16 3.94
C ALA A 305 9.24 -5.43 4.53
N GLN A 306 10.03 -5.30 5.61
CA GLN A 306 10.61 -6.43 6.33
C GLN A 306 9.51 -7.37 6.88
N LEU A 307 8.54 -6.80 7.62
CA LEU A 307 7.43 -7.58 8.18
C LEU A 307 6.62 -8.26 7.07
N ALA A 308 6.34 -7.57 5.98
CA ALA A 308 5.61 -8.14 4.84
C ALA A 308 6.35 -9.33 4.22
N GLY A 309 7.67 -9.26 4.10
CA GLY A 309 8.49 -10.38 3.64
C GLY A 309 8.40 -11.60 4.55
N GLU A 310 8.49 -11.39 5.87
CA GLU A 310 8.34 -12.44 6.88
C GLU A 310 6.93 -13.07 6.81
N VAL A 311 5.88 -12.25 6.73
CA VAL A 311 4.49 -12.73 6.60
C VAL A 311 4.28 -13.50 5.29
N ALA A 312 4.87 -13.05 4.17
CA ALA A 312 4.77 -13.75 2.89
C ALA A 312 5.40 -15.15 2.96
N GLY A 313 6.50 -15.29 3.71
CA GLY A 313 7.11 -16.57 4.00
C GLY A 313 6.18 -17.52 4.77
N GLU A 314 5.51 -17.01 5.80
CA GLU A 314 4.58 -17.80 6.63
C GLU A 314 3.28 -18.16 5.87
N VAL A 315 2.73 -17.23 5.09
CA VAL A 315 1.58 -17.51 4.22
C VAL A 315 1.92 -18.63 3.22
N GLY A 316 3.11 -18.60 2.63
CA GLY A 316 3.58 -19.64 1.72
C GLY A 316 3.80 -21.01 2.37
N LYS A 317 4.21 -21.06 3.64
CA LYS A 317 4.39 -22.30 4.40
C LYS A 317 3.05 -22.92 4.82
N LEU A 318 2.15 -22.11 5.37
CA LEU A 318 0.88 -22.56 5.95
C LEU A 318 -0.22 -22.78 4.90
N GLY A 319 -0.10 -22.18 3.71
CA GLY A 319 -1.06 -22.29 2.60
C GLY A 319 -0.84 -23.51 1.70
N ARG A 320 0.20 -24.30 1.97
CA ARG A 320 0.48 -25.60 1.29
C ARG A 320 -0.19 -26.72 2.06
#